data_8b880d3748a9fe432d069aa254ab7bec
#
_entry.id   8b880d3748a9fe432d069aa254ab7bec
#
_cell.length_a   1.000
_cell.length_b   1.000
_cell.length_c   1.000
_cell.angle_alpha   90.00
_cell.angle_beta   90.00
_cell.angle_gamma   90.00
#
_symmetry.space_group_name_H-M   'P 1'
#
loop_
_entity.id
_entity.type
_entity.pdbx_description
1 polymer ?
#
loop_
_entity_poly.entity_id
_entity_poly.type
_entity_poly.pdbx_seq_one_letter_code
_entity_poly.pdbx_strand_id
1 'polypeptide(L)'
;MKPRQPFLLAILASRVGAALVLIIGTLIPSTLTSQPWRGDRSGVPNWENDIAFKTDVFTFVRIKFRSYGYYGNKWAIDYPESDLNFSFRLQEMTSLKVNPNSIYLELTDPELFQHPFVYLIEPGELRFSQSEVKALRKYLLGGGFMMVDDFWGEREWFNFYREIKRVFPDREPEE
;
A
#
# COMPACT_ATOMS: atom_id res chain seq x y z
N MET A 1 16.80 -34.68 -79.11
CA MET A 1 15.69 -34.63 -78.13
C MET A 1 16.08 -35.48 -76.89
N LYS A 2 16.36 -34.85 -75.77
CA LYS A 2 16.69 -35.55 -74.51
C LYS A 2 15.42 -35.73 -73.66
N PRO A 3 15.17 -36.91 -73.09
CA PRO A 3 14.02 -37.09 -72.20
C PRO A 3 14.30 -36.51 -70.83
N ARG A 4 13.29 -35.83 -70.28
CA ARG A 4 13.28 -35.25 -68.95
C ARG A 4 13.07 -36.35 -67.94
N GLN A 5 13.94 -36.43 -66.94
CA GLN A 5 13.80 -37.28 -65.76
C GLN A 5 12.77 -36.69 -64.81
N PRO A 6 11.90 -37.49 -64.13
CA PRO A 6 11.00 -36.99 -63.06
C PRO A 6 11.74 -36.91 -61.79
N PHE A 7 11.60 -35.79 -61.14
CA PHE A 7 12.05 -35.56 -59.77
C PHE A 7 11.14 -36.34 -58.78
N LEU A 8 11.70 -37.32 -58.07
CA LEU A 8 11.09 -37.96 -56.94
C LEU A 8 11.24 -37.01 -55.72
N LEU A 9 10.13 -36.47 -55.27
CA LEU A 9 10.08 -35.69 -53.99
C LEU A 9 9.95 -36.70 -52.84
N ALA A 10 11.05 -36.94 -52.13
CA ALA A 10 11.02 -37.70 -50.88
C ALA A 10 10.47 -36.83 -49.76
N ILE A 11 9.23 -37.11 -49.34
CA ILE A 11 8.64 -36.50 -48.16
C ILE A 11 9.23 -37.18 -46.92
N LEU A 12 10.21 -36.52 -46.30
CA LEU A 12 10.69 -36.89 -44.97
C LEU A 12 9.64 -36.46 -43.93
N ALA A 13 8.83 -37.40 -43.47
CA ALA A 13 7.95 -37.18 -42.31
C ALA A 13 8.78 -37.10 -41.02
N SER A 14 9.18 -35.91 -40.61
CA SER A 14 9.77 -35.71 -39.31
C SER A 14 8.65 -35.75 -38.25
N ARG A 15 8.68 -36.75 -37.42
CA ARG A 15 7.86 -36.86 -36.22
C ARG A 15 8.38 -35.83 -35.20
N VAL A 16 7.81 -34.66 -35.24
CA VAL A 16 8.00 -33.67 -34.15
C VAL A 16 7.08 -34.11 -33.02
N GLY A 17 7.65 -34.76 -32.01
CA GLY A 17 6.99 -35.01 -30.75
C GLY A 17 6.75 -33.69 -30.05
N ALA A 18 5.49 -33.24 -30.00
CA ALA A 18 5.08 -32.11 -29.20
C ALA A 18 5.23 -32.49 -27.73
N ALA A 19 6.35 -32.12 -27.12
CA ALA A 19 6.48 -32.13 -25.67
C ALA A 19 5.61 -30.98 -25.13
N LEU A 20 4.44 -31.34 -24.59
CA LEU A 20 3.57 -30.42 -23.87
C LEU A 20 4.25 -30.12 -22.51
N VAL A 21 5.03 -29.04 -22.47
CA VAL A 21 5.57 -28.52 -21.19
C VAL A 21 4.41 -27.85 -20.46
N LEU A 22 3.79 -28.58 -19.54
CA LEU A 22 2.87 -28.05 -18.55
C LEU A 22 3.68 -27.16 -17.59
N ILE A 23 3.75 -25.85 -17.89
CA ILE A 23 4.22 -24.86 -16.93
C ILE A 23 3.11 -24.72 -15.87
N ILE A 24 3.22 -25.53 -14.82
CA ILE A 24 2.46 -25.30 -13.59
C ILE A 24 3.06 -24.02 -12.99
N GLY A 25 2.49 -22.88 -13.37
CA GLY A 25 2.75 -21.61 -12.72
C GLY A 25 2.29 -21.76 -11.27
N THR A 26 3.21 -22.03 -10.35
CA THR A 26 2.96 -21.85 -8.93
C THR A 26 2.68 -20.36 -8.75
N LEU A 27 1.42 -20.00 -8.58
CA LEU A 27 0.99 -18.72 -8.05
C LEU A 27 1.55 -18.65 -6.62
N ILE A 28 2.81 -18.22 -6.50
CA ILE A 28 3.34 -17.78 -5.23
C ILE A 28 2.54 -16.52 -4.92
N PRO A 29 1.70 -16.49 -3.88
CA PRO A 29 1.08 -15.25 -3.47
C PRO A 29 2.23 -14.29 -3.17
N SER A 30 2.34 -13.22 -3.95
CA SER A 30 3.23 -12.12 -3.63
C SER A 30 2.70 -11.55 -2.32
N THR A 31 3.28 -11.96 -1.20
CA THR A 31 3.08 -11.28 0.07
C THR A 31 3.70 -9.90 -0.14
N LEU A 32 2.87 -8.92 -0.46
CA LEU A 32 3.23 -7.51 -0.39
C LEU A 32 3.53 -7.23 1.09
N THR A 33 4.78 -7.39 1.45
CA THR A 33 5.25 -7.01 2.78
C THR A 33 5.46 -5.50 2.77
N SER A 34 4.92 -4.84 3.77
CA SER A 34 5.21 -3.43 4.06
C SER A 34 6.72 -3.20 4.01
N GLN A 35 7.13 -2.09 3.43
CA GLN A 35 8.54 -1.72 3.37
C GLN A 35 8.87 -0.85 4.59
N PRO A 36 9.59 -1.37 5.59
CA PRO A 36 10.06 -0.54 6.69
C PRO A 36 11.10 0.45 6.18
N TRP A 37 11.03 1.68 6.68
CA TRP A 37 12.06 2.67 6.42
C TRP A 37 13.42 2.21 6.95
N ARG A 38 14.45 2.23 6.11
CA ARG A 38 15.83 1.79 6.44
C ARG A 38 16.88 2.90 6.25
N GLY A 39 16.45 4.13 6.03
CA GLY A 39 17.33 5.28 5.81
C GLY A 39 17.79 5.97 7.08
N ASP A 40 18.31 7.18 6.90
CA ASP A 40 18.63 8.08 8.01
C ASP A 40 17.36 8.40 8.80
N ARG A 41 17.45 8.34 10.12
CA ARG A 41 16.35 8.62 11.03
C ARG A 41 16.18 10.10 11.36
N SER A 42 16.88 10.99 10.65
CA SER A 42 16.85 12.47 10.87
C SER A 42 17.10 12.84 12.34
N GLY A 43 18.00 12.11 13.01
CA GLY A 43 18.31 12.34 14.41
C GLY A 43 17.31 11.77 15.42
N VAL A 44 16.22 11.14 14.98
CA VAL A 44 15.26 10.49 15.89
C VAL A 44 15.90 9.25 16.50
N PRO A 45 15.94 9.11 17.84
CA PRO A 45 16.51 7.95 18.50
C PRO A 45 15.85 6.64 18.05
N ASN A 46 16.64 5.56 18.09
CA ASN A 46 16.11 4.21 17.92
C ASN A 46 15.98 3.53 19.28
N TRP A 47 15.08 2.56 19.38
CA TRP A 47 14.90 1.72 20.56
C TRP A 47 14.53 0.30 20.14
N GLU A 48 14.60 -0.61 21.09
CA GLU A 48 14.16 -1.99 20.91
C GLU A 48 13.05 -2.30 21.91
N ASN A 49 12.02 -2.99 21.46
CA ASN A 49 10.99 -3.51 22.34
C ASN A 49 11.41 -4.88 22.86
N ASP A 50 10.99 -5.19 24.10
CA ASP A 50 11.17 -6.52 24.66
C ASP A 50 10.51 -7.57 23.76
N ILE A 51 11.20 -8.70 23.60
CA ILE A 51 10.76 -9.83 22.76
C ILE A 51 9.39 -10.39 23.22
N ALA A 52 9.04 -10.20 24.48
CA ALA A 52 7.74 -10.58 25.03
C ALA A 52 6.55 -9.82 24.38
N PHE A 53 6.80 -8.68 23.75
CA PHE A 53 5.78 -7.81 23.14
C PHE A 53 5.82 -7.84 21.61
N LYS A 54 6.35 -8.89 20.97
CA LYS A 54 6.49 -8.95 19.50
C LYS A 54 5.23 -8.66 18.71
N THR A 55 4.06 -9.02 19.24
CA THR A 55 2.77 -8.92 18.55
C THR A 55 1.87 -7.81 19.09
N ASP A 56 2.22 -7.22 20.21
CA ASP A 56 1.46 -6.16 20.87
C ASP A 56 2.24 -4.84 20.82
N VAL A 57 2.52 -4.39 19.61
CA VAL A 57 3.31 -3.20 19.34
C VAL A 57 2.56 -2.29 18.39
N PHE A 58 2.30 -1.04 18.83
CA PHE A 58 1.77 -0.01 17.95
C PHE A 58 2.77 0.27 16.81
N THR A 59 2.29 0.26 15.59
CA THR A 59 3.09 0.65 14.42
C THR A 59 2.43 1.84 13.74
N PHE A 60 3.19 2.91 13.49
CA PHE A 60 2.71 4.04 12.70
C PHE A 60 2.60 3.62 11.24
N VAL A 61 1.40 3.69 10.69
CA VAL A 61 1.10 3.31 9.30
C VAL A 61 0.67 4.52 8.51
N ARG A 62 1.46 4.91 7.51
CA ARG A 62 1.12 5.97 6.57
C ARG A 62 0.40 5.40 5.37
N ILE A 63 -0.68 6.06 4.94
CA ILE A 63 -1.39 5.67 3.73
C ILE A 63 -0.72 6.29 2.50
N LYS A 64 -0.25 5.42 1.61
CA LYS A 64 0.22 5.80 0.29
C LYS A 64 -0.96 5.84 -0.67
N PHE A 65 -1.25 7.01 -1.20
CA PHE A 65 -2.32 7.23 -2.17
C PHE A 65 -1.81 7.91 -3.43
N ARG A 66 -2.61 7.88 -4.48
CA ARG A 66 -2.32 8.61 -5.72
C ARG A 66 -2.80 10.05 -5.60
N SER A 67 -1.88 11.00 -5.77
CA SER A 67 -2.19 12.41 -5.96
C SER A 67 -2.17 12.76 -7.44
N TYR A 68 -3.08 13.63 -7.88
CA TYR A 68 -3.26 14.01 -9.28
C TYR A 68 -2.73 15.42 -9.60
N GLY A 69 -2.04 16.05 -8.68
CA GLY A 69 -1.50 17.39 -8.85
C GLY A 69 -0.09 17.42 -9.46
N TYR A 70 0.37 18.65 -9.69
CA TYR A 70 1.69 18.94 -10.24
C TYR A 70 2.84 18.37 -9.38
N TYR A 71 2.62 18.28 -8.07
CA TYR A 71 3.61 17.86 -7.08
C TYR A 71 3.52 16.36 -6.74
N GLY A 72 2.99 15.49 -7.51
CA GLY A 72 2.82 14.04 -7.26
C GLY A 72 3.47 13.50 -5.96
N ASN A 73 2.99 12.45 -5.39
CA ASN A 73 3.48 11.89 -4.11
C ASN A 73 3.20 12.74 -2.85
N LYS A 74 2.07 13.45 -2.79
CA LYS A 74 1.62 14.19 -1.60
C LYS A 74 1.63 13.35 -0.31
N TRP A 75 1.38 12.07 -0.42
CA TRP A 75 1.45 11.13 0.70
C TRP A 75 2.84 11.06 1.36
N ALA A 76 3.90 11.44 0.65
CA ALA A 76 5.29 11.34 1.11
C ALA A 76 5.84 12.66 1.69
N ILE A 77 4.99 13.68 1.86
CA ILE A 77 5.41 14.92 2.52
C ILE A 77 5.79 14.60 3.97
N ASP A 78 6.93 15.14 4.40
CA ASP A 78 7.53 14.91 5.72
C ASP A 78 7.77 13.44 6.09
N TYR A 79 7.74 12.54 5.09
CA TYR A 79 8.06 11.14 5.28
C TYR A 79 9.57 10.90 5.15
N PRO A 80 10.19 10.14 6.05
CA PRO A 80 9.61 9.43 7.20
C PRO A 80 9.71 10.21 8.52
N GLU A 81 10.19 11.43 8.49
CA GLU A 81 10.60 12.18 9.68
C GLU A 81 9.43 12.42 10.64
N SER A 82 8.28 12.85 10.14
CA SER A 82 7.09 13.06 10.98
C SER A 82 6.63 11.75 11.65
N ASP A 83 6.66 10.64 10.93
CA ASP A 83 6.23 9.33 11.41
C ASP A 83 7.15 8.80 12.52
N LEU A 84 8.46 8.97 12.32
CA LEU A 84 9.47 8.57 13.29
C LEU A 84 9.39 9.43 14.57
N ASN A 85 9.19 10.73 14.42
CA ASN A 85 9.01 11.65 15.55
C ASN A 85 7.73 11.33 16.33
N PHE A 86 6.63 11.06 15.63
CA PHE A 86 5.39 10.65 16.28
C PHE A 86 5.59 9.37 17.08
N SER A 87 6.18 8.34 16.47
CA SER A 87 6.46 7.06 17.14
C SER A 87 7.34 7.23 18.36
N PHE A 88 8.39 8.04 18.26
CA PHE A 88 9.29 8.32 19.36
C PHE A 88 8.59 9.03 20.51
N ARG A 89 7.79 10.08 20.21
CA ARG A 89 7.03 10.79 21.24
C ARG A 89 5.99 9.90 21.91
N LEU A 90 5.29 9.07 21.15
CA LEU A 90 4.33 8.13 21.70
C LEU A 90 5.00 7.12 22.66
N GLN A 91 6.18 6.62 22.28
CA GLN A 91 6.98 5.73 23.14
C GLN A 91 7.44 6.42 24.43
N GLU A 92 7.83 7.70 24.37
CA GLU A 92 8.28 8.44 25.55
C GLU A 92 7.15 8.84 26.49
N MET A 93 5.99 9.20 25.93
CA MET A 93 4.91 9.84 26.69
C MET A 93 3.86 8.86 27.20
N THR A 94 3.92 7.59 26.78
CA THR A 94 2.91 6.58 27.13
C THR A 94 3.54 5.26 27.56
N SER A 95 2.72 4.35 28.06
CA SER A 95 3.13 2.97 28.36
C SER A 95 3.01 2.04 27.15
N LEU A 96 2.58 2.53 25.99
CA LEU A 96 2.47 1.73 24.77
C LEU A 96 3.85 1.23 24.31
N LYS A 97 3.89 0.03 23.80
CA LYS A 97 5.04 -0.46 23.04
C LYS A 97 4.89 0.00 21.61
N VAL A 98 5.85 0.74 21.11
CA VAL A 98 5.80 1.38 19.80
C VAL A 98 6.93 0.85 18.92
N ASN A 99 6.61 0.54 17.67
CA ASN A 99 7.62 0.19 16.69
C ASN A 99 8.49 1.42 16.38
N PRO A 100 9.82 1.33 16.49
CA PRO A 100 10.70 2.45 16.16
C PRO A 100 10.66 2.83 14.67
N ASN A 101 10.16 1.94 13.82
CA ASN A 101 10.08 2.17 12.39
C ASN A 101 8.61 2.30 11.96
N SER A 102 8.33 3.34 11.18
CA SER A 102 7.04 3.46 10.48
C SER A 102 7.01 2.58 9.24
N ILE A 103 5.81 2.31 8.77
CA ILE A 103 5.56 1.64 7.48
C ILE A 103 4.60 2.48 6.65
N TYR A 104 4.56 2.23 5.34
CA TYR A 104 3.49 2.76 4.49
C TYR A 104 2.76 1.62 3.79
N LEU A 105 1.45 1.78 3.62
CA LEU A 105 0.56 0.82 2.96
C LEU A 105 -0.36 1.54 1.98
N GLU A 106 -0.78 0.84 0.96
CA GLU A 106 -1.94 1.24 0.15
C GLU A 106 -3.23 0.76 0.84
N LEU A 107 -4.35 1.45 0.64
CA LEU A 107 -5.63 1.07 1.27
C LEU A 107 -6.11 -0.34 0.86
N THR A 108 -5.60 -0.84 -0.25
CA THR A 108 -5.94 -2.19 -0.76
C THR A 108 -5.04 -3.29 -0.23
N ASP A 109 -3.99 -2.95 0.52
CA ASP A 109 -3.08 -3.95 1.07
C ASP A 109 -3.77 -4.78 2.17
N PRO A 110 -3.69 -6.11 2.11
CA PRO A 110 -4.30 -6.97 3.14
C PRO A 110 -3.75 -6.73 4.54
N GLU A 111 -2.49 -6.31 4.65
CA GLU A 111 -1.82 -5.99 5.90
C GLU A 111 -2.47 -4.81 6.65
N LEU A 112 -3.18 -3.92 5.94
CA LEU A 112 -3.91 -2.80 6.53
C LEU A 112 -4.78 -3.20 7.72
N PHE A 113 -5.44 -4.37 7.63
CA PHE A 113 -6.36 -4.86 8.65
C PHE A 113 -5.68 -5.39 9.93
N GLN A 114 -4.35 -5.44 9.95
CA GLN A 114 -3.56 -5.80 11.13
C GLN A 114 -3.21 -4.58 11.99
N HIS A 115 -3.45 -3.37 11.47
CA HIS A 115 -3.09 -2.12 12.11
C HIS A 115 -4.34 -1.32 12.49
N PRO A 116 -4.56 -1.01 13.79
CA PRO A 116 -5.76 -0.29 14.21
C PRO A 116 -5.74 1.20 13.88
N PHE A 117 -4.57 1.76 13.55
CA PHE A 117 -4.35 3.18 13.26
C PHE A 117 -3.66 3.35 11.91
N VAL A 118 -4.16 4.29 11.12
CA VAL A 118 -3.52 4.74 9.88
C VAL A 118 -3.53 6.26 9.77
N TYR A 119 -2.53 6.81 9.09
CA TYR A 119 -2.35 8.24 8.89
C TYR A 119 -2.38 8.59 7.40
N LEU A 120 -3.15 9.59 7.04
CA LEU A 120 -3.27 10.13 5.69
C LEU A 120 -3.02 11.63 5.73
N ILE A 121 -2.02 12.11 5.01
CA ILE A 121 -1.62 13.51 4.96
C ILE A 121 -2.00 14.14 3.61
N GLU A 122 -2.16 15.45 3.57
CA GLU A 122 -2.35 16.25 2.33
C GLU A 122 -3.50 15.75 1.43
N PRO A 123 -4.73 15.63 1.94
CA PRO A 123 -5.85 15.05 1.20
C PRO A 123 -6.43 15.97 0.10
N GLY A 124 -5.86 17.15 -0.10
CA GLY A 124 -6.34 18.15 -1.05
C GLY A 124 -6.40 17.67 -2.51
N GLU A 125 -5.58 16.70 -2.87
CA GLU A 125 -5.55 16.09 -4.21
C GLU A 125 -5.90 14.60 -4.20
N LEU A 126 -6.44 14.12 -3.08
CA LEU A 126 -6.84 12.73 -2.89
C LEU A 126 -7.96 12.33 -3.88
N ARG A 127 -7.83 11.14 -4.44
CA ARG A 127 -8.90 10.49 -5.21
C ARG A 127 -8.85 8.98 -5.01
N PHE A 128 -9.84 8.45 -4.34
CA PHE A 128 -9.94 7.01 -4.14
C PHE A 128 -10.46 6.29 -5.40
N SER A 129 -9.86 5.17 -5.73
CA SER A 129 -10.43 4.18 -6.63
C SER A 129 -11.63 3.48 -5.97
N GLN A 130 -12.42 2.73 -6.73
CA GLN A 130 -13.54 1.97 -6.17
C GLN A 130 -13.09 0.85 -5.22
N SER A 131 -11.91 0.27 -5.45
CA SER A 131 -11.32 -0.72 -4.56
C SER A 131 -10.88 -0.10 -3.24
N GLU A 132 -10.25 1.08 -3.27
CA GLU A 132 -9.86 1.82 -2.08
C GLU A 132 -11.06 2.28 -1.25
N VAL A 133 -12.14 2.76 -1.88
CA VAL A 133 -13.40 3.10 -1.19
C VAL A 133 -13.95 1.89 -0.42
N LYS A 134 -13.99 0.72 -1.06
CA LYS A 134 -14.48 -0.50 -0.41
C LYS A 134 -13.57 -0.96 0.73
N ALA A 135 -12.26 -0.91 0.53
CA ALA A 135 -11.27 -1.31 1.51
C ALA A 135 -11.31 -0.38 2.74
N LEU A 136 -11.32 0.93 2.52
CA LEU A 136 -11.41 1.93 3.60
C LEU A 136 -12.71 1.80 4.39
N ARG A 137 -13.85 1.63 3.70
CA ARG A 137 -15.14 1.37 4.38
C ARG A 137 -15.05 0.13 5.27
N LYS A 138 -14.51 -0.98 4.75
CA LYS A 138 -14.34 -2.21 5.52
C LYS A 138 -13.42 -2.02 6.72
N TYR A 139 -12.30 -1.30 6.54
CA TYR A 139 -11.34 -1.00 7.57
C TYR A 139 -11.97 -0.21 8.72
N LEU A 140 -12.61 0.91 8.41
CA LEU A 140 -13.22 1.80 9.40
C LEU A 140 -14.44 1.15 10.11
N LEU A 141 -15.26 0.40 9.39
CA LEU A 141 -16.37 -0.35 10.01
C LEU A 141 -15.88 -1.54 10.86
N GLY A 142 -14.68 -2.04 10.58
CA GLY A 142 -14.03 -3.09 11.37
C GLY A 142 -13.35 -2.58 12.65
N GLY A 143 -13.45 -1.27 12.95
CA GLY A 143 -12.85 -0.66 14.15
C GLY A 143 -11.51 0.01 13.92
N GLY A 144 -11.04 0.10 12.67
CA GLY A 144 -9.86 0.87 12.31
C GLY A 144 -10.08 2.38 12.51
N PHE A 145 -9.02 3.08 12.83
CA PHE A 145 -9.00 4.54 12.99
C PHE A 145 -8.08 5.16 11.93
N MET A 146 -8.56 6.20 11.26
CA MET A 146 -7.78 6.97 10.29
C MET A 146 -7.67 8.42 10.75
N MET A 147 -6.44 8.88 11.01
CA MET A 147 -6.13 10.28 11.20
C MET A 147 -5.86 10.91 9.84
N VAL A 148 -6.49 12.06 9.58
CA VAL A 148 -6.28 12.83 8.34
C VAL A 148 -5.82 14.21 8.71
N ASP A 149 -4.74 14.67 8.08
CA ASP A 149 -4.03 15.88 8.48
C ASP A 149 -3.64 16.74 7.27
N ASP A 150 -3.30 17.98 7.56
CA ASP A 150 -2.73 18.97 6.63
C ASP A 150 -3.68 19.37 5.49
N PHE A 151 -4.79 20.00 5.87
CA PHE A 151 -5.72 20.62 4.94
C PHE A 151 -5.40 22.12 4.75
N TRP A 152 -5.27 22.55 3.53
CA TRP A 152 -5.04 23.95 3.20
C TRP A 152 -6.31 24.62 2.66
N GLY A 153 -7.15 25.06 3.60
CA GLY A 153 -8.38 25.80 3.32
C GLY A 153 -9.55 24.95 2.82
N GLU A 154 -10.67 25.63 2.56
CA GLU A 154 -11.95 24.98 2.24
C GLU A 154 -11.91 24.09 0.99
N ARG A 155 -11.12 24.46 -0.02
CA ARG A 155 -11.03 23.67 -1.25
C ARG A 155 -10.52 22.25 -0.99
N GLU A 156 -9.53 22.11 -0.12
CA GLU A 156 -8.95 20.82 0.19
C GLU A 156 -9.83 20.01 1.13
N TRP A 157 -10.47 20.70 2.08
CA TRP A 157 -11.54 20.11 2.87
C TRP A 157 -12.68 19.56 2.00
N PHE A 158 -13.18 20.31 1.05
CA PHE A 158 -14.24 19.84 0.15
C PHE A 158 -13.80 18.68 -0.73
N ASN A 159 -12.53 18.62 -1.13
CA ASN A 159 -12.03 17.45 -1.84
C ASN A 159 -12.09 16.20 -0.95
N PHE A 160 -11.57 16.29 0.27
CA PHE A 160 -11.63 15.21 1.23
C PHE A 160 -13.07 14.82 1.57
N TYR A 161 -13.92 15.78 1.87
CA TYR A 161 -15.34 15.56 2.16
C TYR A 161 -16.03 14.75 1.04
N ARG A 162 -15.83 15.13 -0.20
CA ARG A 162 -16.37 14.41 -1.34
C ARG A 162 -15.87 12.97 -1.43
N GLU A 163 -14.61 12.72 -1.17
CA GLU A 163 -14.02 11.39 -1.21
C GLU A 163 -14.49 10.53 -0.03
N ILE A 164 -14.59 11.08 1.17
CA ILE A 164 -15.08 10.35 2.33
C ILE A 164 -16.61 10.06 2.23
N LYS A 165 -17.38 10.93 1.59
CA LYS A 165 -18.80 10.68 1.28
C LYS A 165 -19.00 9.52 0.31
N ARG A 166 -18.01 9.16 -0.50
CA ARG A 166 -18.03 7.91 -1.29
C ARG A 166 -17.85 6.68 -0.42
N VAL A 167 -17.11 6.82 0.68
CA VAL A 167 -16.90 5.75 1.68
C VAL A 167 -18.14 5.61 2.57
N PHE A 168 -18.71 6.74 3.05
CA PHE A 168 -19.87 6.81 3.93
C PHE A 168 -20.94 7.74 3.37
N PRO A 169 -21.73 7.33 2.37
CA PRO A 169 -22.77 8.17 1.79
C PRO A 169 -23.89 8.53 2.75
N ASP A 170 -24.06 7.72 3.79
CA ASP A 170 -25.11 7.77 4.81
C ASP A 170 -24.71 8.52 6.09
N ARG A 171 -23.49 9.07 6.16
CA ARG A 171 -22.98 9.76 7.36
C ARG A 171 -22.45 11.14 7.01
N GLU A 172 -22.55 12.05 7.97
CA GLU A 172 -21.92 13.37 7.91
C GLU A 172 -20.76 13.44 8.91
N PRO A 173 -19.68 14.20 8.61
CA PRO A 173 -18.70 14.56 9.60
C PRO A 173 -19.33 15.33 10.75
N GLU A 174 -18.94 15.04 11.99
CA GLU A 174 -19.32 15.77 13.19
C GLU A 174 -18.19 16.72 13.57
N GLU A 175 -18.53 17.92 14.05
CA GLU A 175 -17.60 18.94 14.58
C GLU A 175 -17.42 18.76 16.10
#